data_12b553a40f48be9c89eac1d56d83b9c6
#
_entry.id   12b553a40f48be9c89eac1d56d83b9c6
#
_cell.length_a   1.000
_cell.length_b   1.000
_cell.length_c   1.000
_cell.angle_alpha   90.00
_cell.angle_beta   90.00
_cell.angle_gamma   90.00
#
_symmetry.space_group_name_H-M   'P 1'
#
loop_
_entity.id
_entity.type
_entity.pdbx_description
1 polymer ?
#
loop_
_entity_poly.entity_id
_entity_poly.type
_entity_poly.pdbx_seq_one_letter_code
_entity_poly.pdbx_strand_id
1 'polypeptide(L)'
;MKHLRLYLGLLAALLIACGNPPPSHAGGPGFRSAAQFEEHYRKHGSEFGSITRQQYLRLAQQLRDAPAGGPILESIRPGGVISRFDRRHGYFGAFNRDGTIRTFFIPNDGERYFHRQARKSHD
;
A
#
# COMPACT_ATOMS: atom_id res chain seq x y z
N MET A 1 -41.78 44.09 2.27
CA MET A 1 -41.76 43.66 1.79
C MET A 1 -41.15 42.81 1.15
N LYS A 2 -40.74 42.42 0.83
CA LYS A 2 -40.29 41.68 0.18
C LYS A 2 -39.04 41.38 0.21
N HIS A 3 -38.44 40.99 0.31
CA HIS A 3 -37.23 40.85 0.36
C HIS A 3 -36.79 39.61 0.63
N LEU A 4 -36.82 38.97 0.84
CA LEU A 4 -36.37 37.90 1.22
C LEU A 4 -35.97 37.06 0.37
N ARG A 5 -35.61 36.61 0.09
CA ARG A 5 -35.41 35.81 -0.67
C ARG A 5 -34.25 35.26 -0.82
N LEU A 6 -33.97 34.63 -1.41
CA LEU A 6 -32.95 34.19 -1.80
C LEU A 6 -32.00 33.69 -1.12
N TYR A 7 -31.49 33.24 -0.72
CA TYR A 7 -30.50 32.83 0.01
C TYR A 7 -30.43 31.45 0.02
N LEU A 8 -31.11 30.78 -0.48
CA LEU A 8 -31.10 29.48 -0.33
C LEU A 8 -30.28 28.78 -1.17
N GLY A 9 -29.89 28.98 -2.15
CA GLY A 9 -29.22 28.15 -2.99
C GLY A 9 -27.85 27.86 -2.71
N LEU A 10 -27.31 28.50 -1.84
CA LEU A 10 -26.02 28.26 -1.61
C LEU A 10 -25.66 27.04 -1.02
N LEU A 11 -26.34 26.51 -0.29
CA LEU A 11 -25.97 25.41 0.40
C LEU A 11 -25.69 24.23 -0.35
N ALA A 12 -26.27 24.01 -1.39
CA ALA A 12 -26.13 22.79 -2.07
C ALA A 12 -24.75 22.52 -2.54
N ALA A 13 -24.07 23.50 -2.84
CA ALA A 13 -22.80 23.30 -3.43
C ALA A 13 -21.86 22.61 -2.57
N LEU A 14 -21.99 22.74 -1.34
CA LEU A 14 -21.07 22.17 -0.53
C LEU A 14 -21.04 20.76 -0.48
N LEU A 15 -22.09 20.16 -0.62
CA LEU A 15 -22.11 18.78 -0.43
C LEU A 15 -21.31 18.04 -1.36
N ILE A 16 -21.12 18.52 -2.51
CA ILE A 16 -20.43 17.80 -3.45
C ILE A 16 -19.06 17.57 -3.11
N ALA A 17 -18.45 18.44 -2.50
CA ALA A 17 -17.05 18.31 -2.25
C ALA A 17 -16.74 17.16 -1.36
N CYS A 18 -17.65 16.71 -0.63
CA CYS A 18 -17.32 15.68 0.29
C CYS A 18 -17.41 14.34 -0.27
N GLY A 19 -17.93 14.24 -1.41
CA GLY A 19 -18.27 12.94 -1.87
C GLY A 19 -17.21 12.05 -2.34
N ASN A 20 -16.18 12.55 -2.88
CA ASN A 20 -15.21 11.68 -3.49
C ASN A 20 -13.89 11.86 -2.84
N PRO A 21 -13.49 10.87 -2.07
CA PRO A 21 -12.11 10.88 -1.64
C PRO A 21 -11.26 10.79 -2.90
N PRO A 22 -10.12 11.43 -2.95
CA PRO A 22 -9.26 11.31 -4.09
C PRO A 22 -8.99 9.84 -4.31
N PRO A 23 -8.90 9.39 -5.52
CA PRO A 23 -8.59 8.01 -5.79
C PRO A 23 -7.29 7.71 -5.04
N SER A 24 -7.33 6.69 -4.27
CA SER A 24 -6.13 6.29 -3.59
C SER A 24 -5.11 6.09 -4.68
N HIS A 25 -4.03 6.77 -4.60
CA HIS A 25 -2.99 6.68 -5.59
C HIS A 25 -2.25 5.35 -5.50
N ALA A 26 -2.97 4.28 -5.30
CA ALA A 26 -2.41 2.96 -5.36
C ALA A 26 -2.30 2.57 -6.82
N GLY A 27 -1.51 3.31 -7.54
CA GLY A 27 -1.21 3.02 -8.91
C GLY A 27 0.28 2.89 -9.06
N GLY A 28 0.78 2.98 -10.26
CA GLY A 28 2.21 2.93 -10.53
C GLY A 28 2.70 1.51 -10.71
N PRO A 29 3.99 1.26 -10.54
CA PRO A 29 4.58 -0.03 -10.85
C PRO A 29 3.97 -1.19 -10.08
N GLY A 30 3.87 -2.32 -10.75
CA GLY A 30 3.48 -3.58 -10.15
C GLY A 30 4.69 -4.49 -9.96
N PHE A 31 4.48 -5.79 -10.09
CA PHE A 31 5.56 -6.75 -10.11
C PHE A 31 6.33 -6.67 -11.42
N ARG A 32 7.52 -7.28 -11.47
CA ARG A 32 8.39 -7.16 -12.62
C ARG A 32 7.79 -7.75 -13.89
N SER A 33 6.94 -8.73 -13.78
CA SER A 33 6.25 -9.34 -14.91
C SER A 33 4.89 -9.89 -14.47
N ALA A 34 4.03 -10.14 -15.44
CA ALA A 34 2.74 -10.78 -15.18
C ALA A 34 2.94 -12.16 -14.58
N ALA A 35 3.94 -12.90 -15.02
CA ALA A 35 4.23 -14.22 -14.51
C ALA A 35 4.64 -14.18 -13.03
N GLN A 36 5.46 -13.22 -12.64
CA GLN A 36 5.85 -13.06 -11.25
C GLN A 36 4.68 -12.64 -10.39
N PHE A 37 3.83 -11.76 -10.90
CA PHE A 37 2.63 -11.37 -10.17
C PHE A 37 1.72 -12.59 -9.91
N GLU A 38 1.47 -13.40 -10.91
CA GLU A 38 0.63 -14.59 -10.76
C GLU A 38 1.25 -15.58 -9.78
N GLU A 39 2.55 -15.76 -9.81
CA GLU A 39 3.23 -16.64 -8.89
C GLU A 39 3.09 -16.17 -7.45
N HIS A 40 3.31 -14.89 -7.20
CA HIS A 40 3.19 -14.33 -5.86
C HIS A 40 1.75 -14.38 -5.36
N TYR A 41 0.78 -14.06 -6.22
CA TYR A 41 -0.62 -14.14 -5.84
C TYR A 41 -1.02 -15.58 -5.53
N ARG A 42 -0.61 -16.54 -6.34
CA ARG A 42 -0.92 -17.94 -6.12
C ARG A 42 -0.31 -18.46 -4.82
N LYS A 43 0.89 -18.01 -4.52
CA LYS A 43 1.60 -18.46 -3.35
C LYS A 43 1.13 -17.77 -2.07
N HIS A 44 0.86 -16.51 -2.11
CA HIS A 44 0.63 -15.69 -0.93
C HIS A 44 -0.78 -15.10 -0.80
N GLY A 45 -1.57 -15.12 -1.86
CA GLY A 45 -2.88 -14.46 -1.83
C GLY A 45 -3.78 -14.93 -0.71
N SER A 46 -3.80 -16.23 -0.43
CA SER A 46 -4.66 -16.78 0.61
C SER A 46 -4.27 -16.34 2.03
N GLU A 47 -3.08 -15.83 2.22
CA GLU A 47 -2.66 -15.29 3.52
C GLU A 47 -3.48 -14.05 3.90
N PHE A 48 -4.07 -13.38 2.90
CA PHE A 48 -4.85 -12.17 3.10
C PHE A 48 -6.37 -12.45 3.10
N GLY A 49 -6.77 -13.70 3.17
CA GLY A 49 -8.18 -14.10 3.13
C GLY A 49 -8.67 -14.27 1.69
N SER A 50 -9.95 -14.08 1.48
CA SER A 50 -10.51 -14.17 0.13
C SER A 50 -10.25 -12.87 -0.59
N ILE A 51 -9.15 -12.81 -1.30
CA ILE A 51 -8.72 -11.58 -1.95
C ILE A 51 -8.58 -11.80 -3.45
N THR A 52 -8.96 -10.81 -4.24
CA THR A 52 -8.76 -10.85 -5.68
C THR A 52 -7.35 -10.46 -6.04
N ARG A 53 -6.90 -10.76 -7.27
CA ARG A 53 -5.62 -10.34 -7.78
C ARG A 53 -5.44 -8.83 -7.68
N GLN A 54 -6.47 -8.09 -8.05
CA GLN A 54 -6.42 -6.63 -8.01
C GLN A 54 -6.29 -6.10 -6.58
N GLN A 55 -7.00 -6.72 -5.65
CA GLN A 55 -6.90 -6.31 -4.24
C GLN A 55 -5.51 -6.61 -3.69
N TYR A 56 -4.95 -7.77 -4.02
CA TYR A 56 -3.61 -8.15 -3.59
C TYR A 56 -2.57 -7.13 -4.11
N LEU A 57 -2.64 -6.80 -5.39
CA LEU A 57 -1.75 -5.81 -5.98
C LEU A 57 -1.90 -4.45 -5.29
N ARG A 58 -3.12 -4.05 -5.03
CA ARG A 58 -3.39 -2.77 -4.41
C ARG A 58 -2.83 -2.68 -2.99
N LEU A 59 -2.97 -3.75 -2.21
CA LEU A 59 -2.40 -3.78 -0.86
C LEU A 59 -0.88 -3.65 -0.89
N ALA A 60 -0.22 -4.31 -1.83
CA ALA A 60 1.23 -4.21 -1.98
C ALA A 60 1.64 -2.77 -2.34
N GLN A 61 0.90 -2.14 -3.26
CA GLN A 61 1.18 -0.76 -3.66
C GLN A 61 0.92 0.22 -2.51
N GLN A 62 -0.10 -0.03 -1.70
CA GLN A 62 -0.38 0.80 -0.53
C GLN A 62 0.75 0.74 0.49
N LEU A 63 1.30 -0.44 0.73
CA LEU A 63 2.43 -0.57 1.64
C LEU A 63 3.66 0.16 1.08
N ARG A 64 3.89 0.04 -0.22
CA ARG A 64 4.99 0.73 -0.88
C ARG A 64 4.89 2.25 -0.71
N ASP A 65 3.68 2.78 -0.85
CA ASP A 65 3.46 4.22 -0.90
C ASP A 65 3.12 4.85 0.46
N ALA A 66 2.95 4.05 1.49
CA ALA A 66 2.64 4.56 2.81
C ALA A 66 3.79 5.41 3.35
N PRO A 67 3.52 6.46 4.10
CA PRO A 67 4.60 7.21 4.75
C PRO A 67 5.35 6.31 5.72
N ALA A 68 6.67 6.36 5.68
CA ALA A 68 7.49 5.61 6.62
C ALA A 68 7.39 6.23 8.02
N GLY A 69 7.48 5.40 9.02
CA GLY A 69 7.38 5.85 10.41
C GLY A 69 6.08 5.38 11.04
N GLY A 70 5.95 5.53 12.35
CA GLY A 70 4.81 5.03 13.11
C GLY A 70 4.70 3.51 12.93
N PRO A 71 3.56 3.03 12.43
CA PRO A 71 3.39 1.58 12.25
C PRO A 71 4.15 1.02 11.05
N ILE A 72 4.68 1.88 10.17
CA ILE A 72 5.39 1.42 8.97
C ILE A 72 6.90 1.48 9.20
N LEU A 73 7.49 0.31 9.35
CA LEU A 73 8.94 0.20 9.45
C LEU A 73 9.55 0.18 8.06
N GLU A 74 10.70 0.77 7.92
CA GLU A 74 11.42 0.78 6.64
C GLU A 74 12.90 0.49 6.81
N SER A 75 13.47 -0.27 5.90
CA SER A 75 14.90 -0.52 5.84
C SER A 75 15.35 -0.46 4.39
N ILE A 76 16.42 0.23 4.12
CA ILE A 76 16.95 0.36 2.75
C ILE A 76 18.30 -0.34 2.70
N ARG A 77 18.44 -1.28 1.80
CA ARG A 77 19.68 -2.03 1.63
C ARG A 77 20.66 -1.25 0.76
N PRO A 78 21.94 -1.53 0.84
CA PRO A 78 22.93 -0.84 0.02
C PRO A 78 22.63 -0.87 -1.48
N GLY A 79 22.00 -1.91 -1.99
CA GLY A 79 21.61 -1.98 -3.39
C GLY A 79 20.35 -1.22 -3.73
N GLY A 80 19.75 -0.54 -2.77
CA GLY A 80 18.55 0.26 -3.00
C GLY A 80 17.23 -0.48 -2.83
N VAL A 81 17.25 -1.74 -2.43
CA VAL A 81 16.01 -2.47 -2.15
C VAL A 81 15.42 -1.95 -0.86
N ILE A 82 14.16 -1.59 -0.92
CA ILE A 82 13.43 -1.03 0.21
C ILE A 82 12.54 -2.10 0.80
N SER A 83 12.75 -2.44 2.07
CA SER A 83 11.87 -3.36 2.78
C SER A 83 10.95 -2.58 3.69
N ARG A 84 9.69 -2.96 3.74
CA ARG A 84 8.70 -2.33 4.62
C ARG A 84 7.89 -3.36 5.37
N PHE A 85 7.50 -3.03 6.58
CA PHE A 85 6.64 -3.87 7.40
C PHE A 85 5.58 -3.02 8.07
N ASP A 86 4.31 -3.42 7.90
CA ASP A 86 3.18 -2.75 8.53
C ASP A 86 2.84 -3.49 9.83
N ARG A 87 3.12 -2.87 10.97
CA ARG A 87 2.85 -3.45 12.28
C ARG A 87 1.38 -3.67 12.56
N ARG A 88 0.49 -2.92 11.92
CA ARG A 88 -0.94 -3.06 12.17
C ARG A 88 -1.49 -4.33 11.57
N HIS A 89 -1.03 -4.69 10.40
CA HIS A 89 -1.59 -5.81 9.65
C HIS A 89 -0.63 -7.00 9.53
N GLY A 90 0.62 -6.80 9.86
CA GLY A 90 1.63 -7.86 9.71
C GLY A 90 2.11 -8.05 8.28
N TYR A 91 1.93 -7.06 7.41
CA TYR A 91 2.31 -7.15 6.00
C TYR A 91 3.78 -6.81 5.80
N PHE A 92 4.47 -7.62 5.03
CA PHE A 92 5.84 -7.34 4.62
C PHE A 92 5.90 -7.15 3.10
N GLY A 93 6.64 -6.17 2.65
CA GLY A 93 6.90 -5.95 1.24
C GLY A 93 8.32 -5.53 0.98
N ALA A 94 8.84 -5.88 -0.18
CA ALA A 94 10.15 -5.41 -0.64
C ALA A 94 10.00 -4.84 -2.04
N PHE A 95 10.65 -3.72 -2.29
CA PHE A 95 10.47 -2.93 -3.49
C PHE A 95 11.80 -2.45 -4.03
N ASN A 96 11.89 -2.32 -5.35
CA ASN A 96 13.04 -1.69 -5.96
C ASN A 96 12.92 -0.17 -5.81
N ARG A 97 13.99 0.55 -6.09
CA ARG A 97 13.99 1.99 -6.02
C ARG A 97 12.96 2.63 -6.93
N ASP A 98 12.67 2.03 -8.07
CA ASP A 98 11.70 2.52 -9.02
C ASP A 98 10.25 2.18 -8.62
N GLY A 99 10.05 1.50 -7.50
CA GLY A 99 8.73 1.11 -7.02
C GLY A 99 8.27 -0.27 -7.47
N THR A 100 9.03 -0.97 -8.30
CA THR A 100 8.66 -2.33 -8.72
C THR A 100 8.59 -3.23 -7.49
N ILE A 101 7.53 -4.02 -7.39
CA ILE A 101 7.30 -4.90 -6.27
C ILE A 101 8.12 -6.18 -6.43
N ARG A 102 8.93 -6.48 -5.44
CA ARG A 102 9.74 -7.71 -5.44
C ARG A 102 9.00 -8.83 -4.74
N THR A 103 8.34 -8.56 -3.65
CA THR A 103 7.55 -9.52 -2.91
C THR A 103 6.57 -8.81 -1.98
N PHE A 104 5.48 -9.49 -1.64
CA PHE A 104 4.50 -8.99 -0.70
C PHE A 104 3.78 -10.18 -0.06
N PHE A 105 3.86 -10.32 1.25
CA PHE A 105 3.27 -11.46 1.96
C PHE A 105 3.17 -11.19 3.46
N ILE A 106 2.56 -12.11 4.19
CA ILE A 106 2.45 -12.02 5.65
C ILE A 106 3.43 -13.04 6.24
N PRO A 107 4.56 -12.58 6.78
CA PRO A 107 5.54 -13.51 7.36
C PRO A 107 5.00 -14.20 8.60
N ASN A 108 5.30 -15.49 8.74
CA ASN A 108 4.82 -16.29 9.86
C ASN A 108 5.32 -15.78 11.21
N ASP A 109 6.50 -15.21 11.25
CA ASP A 109 7.10 -14.69 12.48
C ASP A 109 7.04 -13.16 12.57
N GLY A 110 6.19 -12.55 11.76
CA GLY A 110 5.88 -11.13 11.86
C GLY A 110 7.08 -10.21 11.72
N GLU A 111 7.19 -9.28 12.62
CA GLU A 111 8.23 -8.26 12.58
C GLU A 111 9.65 -8.82 12.62
N ARG A 112 9.83 -10.00 13.20
CA ARG A 112 11.17 -10.62 13.22
C ARG A 112 11.71 -10.88 11.82
N TYR A 113 10.83 -11.20 10.88
CA TYR A 113 11.24 -11.39 9.49
C TYR A 113 11.84 -10.10 8.94
N PHE A 114 11.17 -8.98 9.19
CA PHE A 114 11.66 -7.67 8.74
C PHE A 114 13.06 -7.40 9.29
N HIS A 115 13.27 -7.62 10.57
CA HIS A 115 14.56 -7.35 11.19
C HIS A 115 15.67 -8.28 10.66
N ARG A 116 15.34 -9.54 10.36
CA ARG A 116 16.33 -10.43 9.76
C ARG A 116 16.72 -9.95 8.37
N GLN A 117 15.76 -9.48 7.57
CA GLN A 117 16.07 -8.97 6.24
C GLN A 117 16.92 -7.69 6.34
N ALA A 118 16.62 -6.84 7.28
CA ALA A 118 17.40 -5.62 7.49
C ALA A 118 18.84 -5.92 7.87
N ARG A 119 19.06 -6.97 8.66
CA ARG A 119 20.43 -7.34 9.04
C ARG A 119 21.23 -7.92 7.89
N LYS A 120 20.59 -8.65 6.99
CA LYS A 120 21.29 -9.21 5.83
C LYS A 120 21.86 -8.14 4.91
N SER A 121 21.40 -6.93 5.03
CA SER A 121 21.89 -5.87 4.16
C SER A 121 23.26 -5.35 4.56
N HIS A 122 23.82 -5.83 5.63
CA HIS A 122 25.12 -5.39 6.10
C HIS A 122 26.21 -6.47 5.94
N ASP A 123 25.88 -7.60 5.34
CA ASP A 123 26.86 -8.69 5.12
C ASP A 123 27.52 -8.63 3.74
#